data_65942e84b6f2cc5cca74564b7ac254fb
#
_entry.id   65942e84b6f2cc5cca74564b7ac254fb
#
_cell.length_a   1.000
_cell.length_b   1.000
_cell.length_c   1.000
_cell.angle_alpha   90.00
_cell.angle_beta   90.00
_cell.angle_gamma   90.00
#
_symmetry.space_group_name_H-M   'P 1'
#
loop_
_entity.id
_entity.type
_entity.pdbx_description
1 polymer ?
#
loop_
_entity_poly.entity_id
_entity_poly.type
_entity_poly.pdbx_seq_one_letter_code
_entity_poly.pdbx_strand_id
1 'polypeptide(L)'
;MSVNPNGEAEVLKIYFKPRPRLKKVIVDLDFSTVAIKGRQSQGNLFSRYGIHKIVLKERGTSTLGGQQIWYDEDVHRLNTDGRGVLLGEFQGDDKLIVRTAKNVYYTTNFDITQHFPDDTVHVSKYSPDTVYAVAYFDRSQNYYYLKRFTAEQGEKMQSFLDEDADLVAVTSCPGATLVLTFQGAQASRPAEEIDVDGFVGVKSHRAKGKRLTTYDVATLAFVEPEPSGEDAPNGSEGDFDLPETMTVEGTDAEFEIERPKGDTEEVIVDTEQLNLF
;
A
#
# COMPACT_ATOMS: atom_id res chain seq x y z
N MET A 1 -4.31 -2.92 -27.54
CA MET A 1 -3.25 -3.85 -27.19
C MET A 1 -3.33 -4.03 -25.71
N SER A 2 -3.37 -5.27 -25.21
CA SER A 2 -3.28 -5.51 -23.80
C SER A 2 -1.90 -5.06 -23.31
N VAL A 3 -1.85 -4.30 -22.24
CA VAL A 3 -0.62 -3.74 -21.67
C VAL A 3 -0.13 -4.59 -20.51
N ASN A 4 -0.87 -5.66 -20.17
CA ASN A 4 -0.46 -6.60 -19.16
C ASN A 4 0.76 -7.41 -19.67
N PRO A 5 1.90 -7.39 -18.96
CA PRO A 5 3.06 -8.18 -19.36
C PRO A 5 2.77 -9.67 -19.48
N ASN A 6 1.66 -10.12 -18.91
CA ASN A 6 1.16 -11.48 -18.91
C ASN A 6 -0.28 -11.56 -19.42
N GLY A 7 -0.59 -11.13 -20.60
CA GLY A 7 -1.92 -11.27 -21.17
C GLY A 7 -2.48 -12.72 -21.26
N GLU A 8 -1.94 -13.65 -20.48
CA GLU A 8 -2.14 -15.11 -20.58
C GLU A 8 -3.53 -15.56 -20.19
N ALA A 9 -4.27 -14.84 -19.40
CA ALA A 9 -5.61 -15.25 -18.99
C ALA A 9 -6.66 -14.17 -19.29
N GLU A 10 -6.33 -13.19 -20.12
CA GLU A 10 -7.30 -12.19 -20.53
C GLU A 10 -8.38 -12.78 -21.43
N VAL A 11 -9.62 -12.40 -21.16
CA VAL A 11 -10.76 -12.77 -21.99
C VAL A 11 -11.21 -11.55 -22.79
N LEU A 12 -11.14 -11.64 -24.11
CA LEU A 12 -11.60 -10.63 -25.04
C LEU A 12 -12.96 -10.98 -25.61
N LYS A 13 -13.88 -10.02 -25.61
CA LYS A 13 -15.14 -10.14 -26.34
C LYS A 13 -14.99 -9.53 -27.73
N ILE A 14 -15.15 -10.35 -28.78
CA ILE A 14 -14.93 -9.98 -30.16
C ILE A 14 -16.26 -9.92 -30.89
N TYR A 15 -16.53 -8.79 -31.50
CA TYR A 15 -17.72 -8.54 -32.30
C TYR A 15 -17.36 -8.61 -33.80
N PHE A 16 -18.00 -9.49 -34.56
CA PHE A 16 -17.80 -9.60 -35.98
C PHE A 16 -18.75 -8.67 -36.77
N LYS A 17 -18.33 -8.28 -37.96
CA LYS A 17 -19.22 -7.61 -38.90
C LYS A 17 -20.29 -8.60 -39.36
N PRO A 18 -21.58 -8.22 -39.33
CA PRO A 18 -22.66 -9.11 -39.76
C PRO A 18 -22.46 -9.57 -41.21
N ARG A 19 -22.64 -10.87 -41.46
CA ARG A 19 -22.60 -11.46 -42.81
C ARG A 19 -23.64 -12.57 -42.92
N PRO A 20 -24.21 -12.80 -44.13
CA PRO A 20 -25.03 -13.96 -44.39
C PRO A 20 -24.21 -15.22 -44.05
N ARG A 21 -24.79 -16.19 -43.35
CA ARG A 21 -24.18 -17.44 -42.86
C ARG A 21 -23.31 -17.33 -41.61
N LEU A 22 -23.10 -16.17 -41.00
CA LEU A 22 -22.42 -16.05 -39.72
C LEU A 22 -23.43 -16.30 -38.59
N LYS A 23 -23.32 -17.48 -37.93
CA LYS A 23 -24.25 -17.90 -36.87
C LYS A 23 -23.98 -17.18 -35.53
N LYS A 24 -22.70 -16.87 -35.21
CA LYS A 24 -22.30 -16.17 -33.99
C LYS A 24 -21.60 -14.87 -34.32
N VAL A 25 -22.21 -13.77 -33.98
CA VAL A 25 -21.69 -12.41 -34.19
C VAL A 25 -20.75 -11.97 -33.07
N ILE A 26 -20.87 -12.61 -31.91
CA ILE A 26 -20.06 -12.33 -30.72
C ILE A 26 -19.38 -13.62 -30.28
N VAL A 27 -18.07 -13.54 -30.06
CA VAL A 27 -17.26 -14.69 -29.57
C VAL A 27 -16.32 -14.16 -28.50
N ASP A 28 -16.18 -14.92 -27.42
CA ASP A 28 -15.18 -14.68 -26.41
C ASP A 28 -13.90 -15.44 -26.79
N LEU A 29 -12.75 -14.77 -26.67
CA LEU A 29 -11.41 -15.33 -26.85
C LEU A 29 -10.70 -15.29 -25.51
N ASP A 30 -10.41 -16.46 -24.98
CA ASP A 30 -9.64 -16.64 -23.77
C ASP A 30 -8.18 -16.90 -24.13
N PHE A 31 -7.26 -15.99 -23.71
CA PHE A 31 -5.84 -16.13 -24.00
C PHE A 31 -5.17 -17.29 -23.24
N SER A 32 -5.77 -17.79 -22.16
CA SER A 32 -5.25 -18.98 -21.48
C SER A 32 -5.24 -20.22 -22.38
N THR A 33 -6.15 -20.23 -23.38
CA THR A 33 -6.24 -21.33 -24.36
C THR A 33 -5.26 -21.20 -25.54
N VAL A 34 -4.55 -20.07 -25.64
CA VAL A 34 -3.61 -19.80 -26.73
C VAL A 34 -2.20 -20.25 -26.33
N ALA A 35 -1.64 -21.22 -27.05
CA ALA A 35 -0.30 -21.69 -26.77
C ALA A 35 0.76 -20.60 -26.92
N ILE A 36 1.61 -20.43 -25.91
CA ILE A 36 2.74 -19.51 -25.92
C ILE A 36 3.84 -20.11 -26.82
N LYS A 37 4.29 -19.32 -27.80
CA LYS A 37 5.32 -19.72 -28.75
C LYS A 37 6.43 -18.67 -28.79
N GLY A 38 7.56 -19.05 -29.35
CA GLY A 38 8.70 -18.17 -29.50
C GLY A 38 8.38 -16.90 -30.35
N ARG A 39 9.11 -15.80 -30.13
CA ARG A 39 8.90 -14.48 -30.76
C ARG A 39 8.80 -14.54 -32.29
N GLN A 40 9.49 -15.48 -32.94
CA GLN A 40 9.50 -15.64 -34.41
C GLN A 40 8.40 -16.56 -34.94
N SER A 41 7.56 -17.13 -34.05
CA SER A 41 6.50 -18.02 -34.46
C SER A 41 5.36 -17.26 -35.13
N GLN A 42 4.81 -17.86 -36.19
CA GLN A 42 3.58 -17.36 -36.80
C GLN A 42 2.41 -17.61 -35.83
N GLY A 43 1.57 -16.60 -35.59
CA GLY A 43 0.37 -16.72 -34.76
C GLY A 43 -0.70 -17.60 -35.38
N ASN A 44 -1.70 -17.98 -34.59
CA ASN A 44 -2.86 -18.73 -35.04
C ASN A 44 -3.90 -17.79 -35.66
N LEU A 45 -4.50 -18.22 -36.78
CA LEU A 45 -5.62 -17.50 -37.37
C LEU A 45 -6.86 -17.66 -36.48
N PHE A 46 -7.31 -16.57 -35.88
CA PHE A 46 -8.51 -16.58 -35.03
C PHE A 46 -9.81 -16.67 -35.84
N SER A 47 -9.93 -15.87 -36.91
CA SER A 47 -11.14 -15.84 -37.72
C SER A 47 -10.84 -15.37 -39.16
N ARG A 48 -11.61 -15.88 -40.10
CA ARG A 48 -11.65 -15.39 -41.51
C ARG A 48 -12.68 -14.27 -41.71
N TYR A 49 -13.49 -13.95 -40.67
CA TYR A 49 -14.50 -12.92 -40.73
C TYR A 49 -13.95 -11.57 -40.26
N GLY A 50 -14.44 -10.50 -40.84
CA GLY A 50 -14.05 -9.15 -40.47
C GLY A 50 -14.53 -8.80 -39.07
N ILE A 51 -13.62 -8.29 -38.23
CA ILE A 51 -13.91 -7.84 -36.88
C ILE A 51 -14.48 -6.43 -36.92
N HIS A 52 -15.55 -6.18 -36.15
CA HIS A 52 -16.12 -4.87 -35.94
C HIS A 52 -15.47 -4.13 -34.78
N LYS A 53 -15.42 -4.76 -33.59
CA LYS A 53 -14.69 -4.25 -32.42
C LYS A 53 -14.23 -5.37 -31.51
N ILE A 54 -13.25 -5.06 -30.68
CA ILE A 54 -12.73 -5.92 -29.61
C ILE A 54 -12.86 -5.16 -28.30
N VAL A 55 -13.39 -5.81 -27.27
CA VAL A 55 -13.55 -5.25 -25.93
C VAL A 55 -12.91 -6.21 -24.93
N LEU A 56 -12.16 -5.71 -24.00
CA LEU A 56 -11.69 -6.49 -22.85
C LEU A 56 -12.91 -6.88 -22.02
N LYS A 57 -13.09 -8.18 -21.78
CA LYS A 57 -14.20 -8.72 -20.96
C LYS A 57 -13.72 -8.98 -19.54
N GLU A 58 -12.60 -9.67 -19.41
CA GLU A 58 -11.99 -10.03 -18.13
C GLU A 58 -10.49 -9.79 -18.20
N ARG A 59 -9.92 -9.23 -17.15
CA ARG A 59 -8.46 -9.13 -17.02
C ARG A 59 -7.92 -10.47 -16.54
N GLY A 60 -6.84 -10.94 -17.16
CA GLY A 60 -6.13 -12.11 -16.70
C GLY A 60 -5.39 -11.83 -15.39
N THR A 61 -5.33 -12.84 -14.54
CA THR A 61 -4.41 -12.83 -13.40
C THR A 61 -2.99 -13.08 -13.89
N SER A 62 -2.03 -12.30 -13.38
CA SER A 62 -0.62 -12.50 -13.69
C SER A 62 -0.16 -13.87 -13.16
N THR A 63 0.48 -14.69 -14.02
CA THR A 63 1.14 -15.93 -13.61
C THR A 63 2.58 -15.69 -13.14
N LEU A 64 3.11 -14.49 -13.35
CA LEU A 64 4.34 -14.01 -12.70
C LEU A 64 4.02 -13.66 -11.27
N GLY A 65 4.91 -14.00 -10.33
CA GLY A 65 4.79 -13.60 -8.93
C GLY A 65 4.48 -12.10 -8.81
N GLY A 66 3.91 -11.69 -7.69
CA GLY A 66 3.56 -10.31 -7.47
C GLY A 66 4.79 -9.40 -7.49
N GLN A 67 4.56 -8.14 -7.78
CA GLN A 67 5.57 -7.11 -7.74
C GLN A 67 5.59 -6.48 -6.35
N GLN A 68 6.75 -6.43 -5.72
CA GLN A 68 6.91 -5.69 -4.48
C GLN A 68 6.80 -4.18 -4.76
N ILE A 69 5.98 -3.50 -3.97
CA ILE A 69 5.71 -2.07 -4.10
C ILE A 69 6.07 -1.37 -2.80
N TRP A 70 6.79 -0.28 -2.91
CA TRP A 70 7.14 0.64 -1.84
C TRP A 70 6.47 1.98 -2.04
N TYR A 71 6.19 2.66 -0.94
CA TYR A 71 5.70 4.04 -0.92
C TYR A 71 6.78 4.95 -0.36
N ASP A 72 7.19 5.91 -1.15
CA ASP A 72 8.14 6.96 -0.77
C ASP A 72 7.34 8.17 -0.30
N GLU A 73 7.40 8.43 1.01
CA GLU A 73 6.65 9.51 1.66
C GLU A 73 7.20 10.90 1.31
N ASP A 74 8.48 11.01 0.99
CA ASP A 74 9.11 12.29 0.67
C ASP A 74 8.66 12.84 -0.69
N VAL A 75 8.40 11.95 -1.63
CA VAL A 75 7.98 12.33 -2.99
C VAL A 75 6.53 11.93 -3.31
N HIS A 76 5.82 11.36 -2.35
CA HIS A 76 4.43 10.88 -2.48
C HIS A 76 4.21 10.00 -3.72
N ARG A 77 5.09 9.00 -3.92
CA ARG A 77 5.03 8.10 -5.07
C ARG A 77 5.30 6.65 -4.70
N LEU A 78 4.76 5.77 -5.53
CA LEU A 78 5.13 4.36 -5.50
C LEU A 78 6.44 4.14 -6.25
N ASN A 79 7.17 3.10 -5.83
CA ASN A 79 8.35 2.64 -6.52
C ASN A 79 8.54 1.12 -6.35
N THR A 80 9.47 0.57 -7.12
CA THR A 80 9.89 -0.84 -7.07
C THR A 80 11.37 -0.97 -6.68
N ASP A 81 11.99 0.14 -6.30
CA ASP A 81 13.41 0.27 -6.06
C ASP A 81 13.79 0.09 -4.57
N GLY A 82 12.79 -0.17 -3.71
CA GLY A 82 13.01 -0.38 -2.28
C GLY A 82 13.10 0.91 -1.46
N ARG A 83 12.62 2.06 -1.98
CA ARG A 83 12.64 3.34 -1.26
C ARG A 83 11.35 3.56 -0.48
N GLY A 84 11.50 3.93 0.80
CA GLY A 84 10.37 4.22 1.70
C GLY A 84 9.78 2.97 2.34
N VAL A 85 8.47 2.95 2.55
CA VAL A 85 7.74 1.90 3.26
C VAL A 85 7.32 0.79 2.29
N LEU A 86 7.65 -0.47 2.61
CA LEU A 86 7.17 -1.63 1.84
C LEU A 86 5.66 -1.81 2.07
N LEU A 87 4.88 -1.74 1.01
CA LEU A 87 3.43 -1.98 1.05
C LEU A 87 3.06 -3.45 0.84
N GLY A 88 4.02 -4.27 0.40
CA GLY A 88 3.86 -5.69 0.13
C GLY A 88 3.89 -6.04 -1.34
N GLU A 89 3.47 -7.26 -1.64
CA GLU A 89 3.42 -7.81 -2.99
C GLU A 89 2.05 -7.53 -3.64
N PHE A 90 2.06 -6.97 -4.85
CA PHE A 90 0.86 -6.58 -5.60
C PHE A 90 0.73 -7.38 -6.89
N GLN A 91 -0.47 -7.84 -7.18
CA GLN A 91 -0.81 -8.59 -8.39
C GLN A 91 -2.08 -8.02 -9.03
N GLY A 92 -2.13 -8.03 -10.36
CA GLY A 92 -3.31 -7.82 -11.18
C GLY A 92 -4.26 -6.70 -10.71
N ASP A 93 -5.31 -7.09 -10.03
CA ASP A 93 -6.40 -6.20 -9.60
C ASP A 93 -6.27 -5.69 -8.16
N ASP A 94 -5.15 -5.96 -7.50
CA ASP A 94 -4.89 -5.41 -6.16
C ASP A 94 -5.00 -3.89 -6.18
N LYS A 95 -5.43 -3.34 -5.07
CA LYS A 95 -5.62 -1.90 -4.90
C LYS A 95 -4.89 -1.40 -3.68
N LEU A 96 -4.69 -0.11 -3.67
CA LEU A 96 -4.24 0.65 -2.53
C LEU A 96 -5.42 1.30 -1.83
N ILE A 97 -5.32 1.45 -0.53
CA ILE A 97 -6.12 2.39 0.24
C ILE A 97 -5.23 3.56 0.66
N VAL A 98 -5.72 4.75 0.43
CA VAL A 98 -5.04 6.01 0.72
C VAL A 98 -5.87 6.80 1.71
N ARG A 99 -5.25 7.28 2.78
CA ARG A 99 -5.87 8.15 3.77
C ARG A 99 -5.15 9.50 3.78
N THR A 100 -5.92 10.58 3.85
CA THR A 100 -5.40 11.94 3.89
C THR A 100 -5.61 12.59 5.26
N ALA A 101 -4.90 13.68 5.51
CA ALA A 101 -5.03 14.47 6.74
C ALA A 101 -6.43 15.08 6.94
N LYS A 102 -7.25 15.13 5.88
CA LYS A 102 -8.64 15.62 5.96
C LYS A 102 -9.64 14.57 6.43
N ASN A 103 -9.17 13.46 6.99
CA ASN A 103 -10.02 12.35 7.46
C ASN A 103 -10.89 11.73 6.35
N VAL A 104 -10.35 11.67 5.14
CA VAL A 104 -10.95 10.98 4.01
C VAL A 104 -10.06 9.84 3.56
N TYR A 105 -10.68 8.83 2.97
CA TYR A 105 -9.98 7.73 2.31
C TYR A 105 -10.56 7.48 0.92
N TYR A 106 -9.78 6.84 0.08
CA TYR A 106 -10.20 6.32 -1.23
C TYR A 106 -9.35 5.11 -1.60
N THR A 107 -9.81 4.31 -2.55
CA THR A 107 -9.02 3.21 -3.09
C THR A 107 -8.62 3.50 -4.54
N THR A 108 -7.41 3.14 -4.91
CA THR A 108 -6.86 3.34 -6.26
C THR A 108 -6.06 2.13 -6.71
N ASN A 109 -5.75 2.06 -8.00
CA ASN A 109 -4.82 1.07 -8.52
C ASN A 109 -3.39 1.42 -8.08
N PHE A 110 -2.48 0.43 -8.10
CA PHE A 110 -1.07 0.64 -7.81
C PHE A 110 -0.30 1.04 -9.08
N ASP A 111 -0.47 2.27 -9.54
CA ASP A 111 0.27 2.82 -10.67
C ASP A 111 1.50 3.57 -10.17
N ILE A 112 2.72 3.09 -10.51
CA ILE A 112 3.99 3.70 -10.12
C ILE A 112 4.19 5.10 -10.71
N THR A 113 3.42 5.48 -11.73
CA THR A 113 3.47 6.82 -12.32
C THR A 113 2.59 7.82 -11.57
N GLN A 114 1.68 7.34 -10.70
CA GLN A 114 0.76 8.16 -9.95
C GLN A 114 1.50 8.95 -8.86
N HIS A 115 1.16 10.22 -8.73
CA HIS A 115 1.52 11.07 -7.61
C HIS A 115 0.33 11.18 -6.66
N PHE A 116 0.58 10.92 -5.38
CA PHE A 116 -0.44 11.06 -4.35
C PHE A 116 -0.52 12.52 -3.86
N PRO A 117 -1.67 12.95 -3.34
CA PRO A 117 -1.80 14.29 -2.74
C PRO A 117 -0.80 14.53 -1.61
N ASP A 118 -0.35 15.78 -1.47
CA ASP A 118 0.62 16.18 -0.42
C ASP A 118 0.07 16.00 1.00
N ASP A 119 -1.25 15.97 1.17
CA ASP A 119 -1.93 15.70 2.44
C ASP A 119 -2.16 14.20 2.72
N THR A 120 -1.52 13.31 1.96
CA THR A 120 -1.53 11.86 2.20
C THR A 120 -0.77 11.53 3.49
N VAL A 121 -1.44 10.85 4.42
CA VAL A 121 -0.86 10.46 5.71
C VAL A 121 -0.69 8.95 5.87
N HIS A 122 -1.29 8.15 4.98
CA HIS A 122 -1.15 6.70 5.03
C HIS A 122 -1.50 6.08 3.67
N VAL A 123 -0.67 5.14 3.25
CA VAL A 123 -0.91 4.30 2.06
C VAL A 123 -0.64 2.86 2.45
N SER A 124 -1.55 1.95 2.10
CA SER A 124 -1.35 0.51 2.31
C SER A 124 -2.07 -0.31 1.25
N LYS A 125 -1.80 -1.60 1.20
CA LYS A 125 -2.55 -2.54 0.36
C LYS A 125 -3.99 -2.62 0.85
N TYR A 126 -4.95 -2.46 -0.04
CA TYR A 126 -6.37 -2.56 0.29
C TYR A 126 -6.78 -4.02 0.47
N SER A 127 -7.45 -4.31 1.56
CA SER A 127 -8.18 -5.55 1.77
C SER A 127 -9.61 -5.23 2.22
N PRO A 128 -10.63 -5.86 1.63
CA PRO A 128 -12.02 -5.62 2.02
C PRO A 128 -12.34 -6.06 3.45
N ASP A 129 -11.53 -6.98 3.99
CA ASP A 129 -11.72 -7.55 5.33
C ASP A 129 -11.02 -6.74 6.42
N THR A 130 -10.19 -5.76 6.04
CA THR A 130 -9.49 -4.92 7.02
C THR A 130 -10.47 -4.03 7.76
N VAL A 131 -10.50 -4.20 9.09
CA VAL A 131 -11.32 -3.38 10.00
C VAL A 131 -10.48 -2.24 10.55
N TYR A 132 -10.93 -1.02 10.34
CA TYR A 132 -10.31 0.17 10.91
C TYR A 132 -11.03 0.55 12.19
N ALA A 133 -10.28 0.72 13.28
CA ALA A 133 -10.73 1.29 14.52
C ALA A 133 -10.27 2.76 14.60
N VAL A 134 -11.21 3.66 14.87
CA VAL A 134 -10.97 5.11 14.88
C VAL A 134 -11.48 5.70 16.17
N ALA A 135 -10.57 6.30 16.93
CA ALA A 135 -10.89 7.10 18.10
C ALA A 135 -10.85 8.59 17.73
N TYR A 136 -11.88 9.33 18.07
CA TYR A 136 -12.01 10.73 17.69
C TYR A 136 -12.74 11.54 18.75
N PHE A 137 -12.53 12.85 18.74
CA PHE A 137 -13.22 13.81 19.59
C PHE A 137 -14.27 14.55 18.77
N ASP A 138 -15.54 14.51 19.23
CA ASP A 138 -16.66 15.26 18.65
C ASP A 138 -16.77 16.61 19.35
N ARG A 139 -16.38 17.68 18.68
CA ARG A 139 -16.40 19.06 19.21
C ARG A 139 -17.82 19.55 19.48
N SER A 140 -18.81 19.09 18.73
CA SER A 140 -20.20 19.51 18.88
C SER A 140 -20.83 18.96 20.19
N GLN A 141 -20.38 17.78 20.62
CA GLN A 141 -20.87 17.12 21.83
C GLN A 141 -19.87 17.15 22.99
N ASN A 142 -18.63 17.52 22.72
CA ASN A 142 -17.52 17.54 23.69
C ASN A 142 -17.25 16.18 24.33
N TYR A 143 -17.25 15.10 23.51
CA TYR A 143 -17.00 13.72 23.95
C TYR A 143 -16.09 12.97 22.99
N TYR A 144 -15.38 11.98 23.53
CA TYR A 144 -14.59 11.02 22.77
C TYR A 144 -15.45 9.83 22.36
N TYR A 145 -15.24 9.38 21.12
CA TYR A 145 -15.93 8.25 20.50
C TYR A 145 -14.96 7.26 19.91
N LEU A 146 -15.37 5.99 19.91
CA LEU A 146 -14.71 4.91 19.19
C LEU A 146 -15.69 4.33 18.17
N LYS A 147 -15.22 4.13 16.95
CA LYS A 147 -15.95 3.43 15.90
C LYS A 147 -15.07 2.44 15.15
N ARG A 148 -15.71 1.45 14.56
CA ARG A 148 -15.05 0.44 13.71
C ARG A 148 -15.81 0.33 12.41
N PHE A 149 -15.06 0.24 11.31
CA PHE A 149 -15.63 0.08 9.98
C PHE A 149 -14.66 -0.63 9.04
N THR A 150 -15.20 -1.22 7.97
CA THR A 150 -14.42 -1.67 6.80
C THR A 150 -14.47 -0.59 5.72
N ALA A 151 -13.35 -0.36 5.04
CA ALA A 151 -13.30 0.61 3.97
C ALA A 151 -14.00 0.07 2.71
N GLU A 152 -14.94 0.84 2.19
CA GLU A 152 -15.62 0.52 0.94
C GLU A 152 -14.69 0.87 -0.25
N GLN A 153 -14.64 -0.03 -1.24
CA GLN A 153 -13.87 0.20 -2.44
C GLN A 153 -14.48 1.34 -3.27
N GLY A 154 -13.69 2.34 -3.62
CA GLY A 154 -14.13 3.45 -4.47
C GLY A 154 -13.03 4.47 -4.71
N GLU A 155 -12.96 4.99 -5.94
CA GLU A 155 -11.99 6.03 -6.32
C GLU A 155 -12.38 7.42 -5.78
N LYS A 156 -13.64 7.58 -5.38
CA LYS A 156 -14.11 8.84 -4.78
C LYS A 156 -13.65 8.91 -3.33
N MET A 157 -13.20 10.08 -2.93
CA MET A 157 -12.87 10.37 -1.53
C MET A 157 -14.11 10.22 -0.65
N GLN A 158 -13.99 9.42 0.41
CA GLN A 158 -15.05 9.13 1.37
C GLN A 158 -14.61 9.62 2.73
N SER A 159 -15.39 10.52 3.33
CA SER A 159 -15.14 10.97 4.70
C SER A 159 -15.57 9.91 5.68
N PHE A 160 -14.70 9.61 6.65
CA PHE A 160 -15.03 8.73 7.76
C PHE A 160 -15.23 9.48 9.08
N LEU A 161 -15.06 10.80 9.10
CA LEU A 161 -15.40 11.67 10.24
C LEU A 161 -16.22 12.87 9.75
N ASP A 162 -17.05 13.40 10.63
CA ASP A 162 -17.77 14.64 10.42
C ASP A 162 -16.81 15.84 10.52
N GLU A 163 -17.20 17.01 9.97
CA GLU A 163 -16.38 18.23 9.97
C GLU A 163 -16.06 18.74 11.39
N ASP A 164 -16.96 18.46 12.35
CA ASP A 164 -16.80 18.82 13.75
C ASP A 164 -16.06 17.77 14.59
N ALA A 165 -15.41 16.80 13.95
CA ALA A 165 -14.70 15.73 14.62
C ALA A 165 -13.20 15.81 14.39
N ASP A 166 -12.42 15.73 15.47
CA ASP A 166 -10.98 15.66 15.44
C ASP A 166 -10.51 14.22 15.57
N LEU A 167 -9.74 13.74 14.59
CA LEU A 167 -9.12 12.43 14.65
C LEU A 167 -8.07 12.41 15.77
N VAL A 168 -8.17 11.45 16.68
CA VAL A 168 -7.18 11.29 17.75
C VAL A 168 -6.23 10.14 17.43
N ALA A 169 -6.78 8.97 17.08
CA ALA A 169 -5.98 7.79 16.75
C ALA A 169 -6.73 6.87 15.79
N VAL A 170 -5.97 6.11 15.00
CA VAL A 170 -6.50 5.08 14.09
C VAL A 170 -5.57 3.88 14.07
N THR A 171 -6.16 2.69 14.11
CA THR A 171 -5.43 1.43 13.89
C THR A 171 -6.24 0.49 12.99
N SER A 172 -5.55 -0.42 12.34
CA SER A 172 -6.14 -1.57 11.63
C SER A 172 -5.68 -2.90 12.23
N CYS A 173 -4.96 -2.86 13.35
CA CYS A 173 -4.46 -4.05 14.03
C CYS A 173 -5.61 -4.77 14.75
N PRO A 174 -5.86 -6.06 14.45
CA PRO A 174 -6.84 -6.85 15.19
C PRO A 174 -6.41 -7.04 16.65
N GLY A 175 -7.38 -7.03 17.57
CA GLY A 175 -7.12 -7.23 18.99
C GLY A 175 -6.43 -6.04 19.68
N ALA A 176 -6.39 -4.86 19.05
CA ALA A 176 -5.85 -3.67 19.66
C ALA A 176 -6.64 -3.27 20.92
N THR A 177 -5.93 -2.78 21.93
CA THR A 177 -6.49 -2.21 23.15
C THR A 177 -6.39 -0.69 23.10
N LEU A 178 -7.47 0.01 23.46
CA LEU A 178 -7.47 1.46 23.60
C LEU A 178 -7.23 1.84 25.05
N VAL A 179 -6.18 2.61 25.30
CA VAL A 179 -5.80 3.06 26.65
C VAL A 179 -6.15 4.54 26.80
N LEU A 180 -6.90 4.87 27.86
CA LEU A 180 -7.27 6.25 28.21
C LEU A 180 -6.64 6.62 29.56
N THR A 181 -6.12 7.84 29.65
CA THR A 181 -5.80 8.50 30.91
C THR A 181 -6.65 9.75 31.09
N PHE A 182 -6.85 10.16 32.32
CA PHE A 182 -7.79 11.22 32.67
C PHE A 182 -7.08 12.48 33.15
N GLN A 183 -7.75 13.63 33.07
CA GLN A 183 -7.25 14.92 33.55
C GLN A 183 -8.25 15.64 34.45
N GLY A 184 -7.87 16.81 34.94
CA GLY A 184 -8.71 17.64 35.79
C GLY A 184 -9.04 16.97 37.12
N ALA A 185 -10.31 16.97 37.50
CA ALA A 185 -10.81 16.36 38.74
C ALA A 185 -10.63 14.83 38.79
N GLN A 186 -10.37 14.20 37.64
CA GLN A 186 -10.21 12.75 37.50
C GLN A 186 -8.75 12.32 37.25
N ALA A 187 -7.79 13.20 37.40
CA ALA A 187 -6.36 12.92 37.12
C ALA A 187 -5.77 11.79 37.98
N SER A 188 -6.34 11.53 39.17
CA SER A 188 -5.94 10.43 40.04
C SER A 188 -6.56 9.07 39.68
N ARG A 189 -7.46 9.03 38.67
CA ARG A 189 -8.11 7.80 38.22
C ARG A 189 -7.08 6.93 37.50
N PRO A 190 -7.08 5.61 37.71
CA PRO A 190 -6.21 4.72 36.94
C PRO A 190 -6.56 4.77 35.46
N ALA A 191 -5.58 4.49 34.60
CA ALA A 191 -5.82 4.35 33.19
C ALA A 191 -6.89 3.29 32.93
N GLU A 192 -7.74 3.53 31.96
CA GLU A 192 -8.79 2.60 31.53
C GLU A 192 -8.36 1.94 30.23
N GLU A 193 -8.39 0.62 30.22
CA GLU A 193 -8.07 -0.19 29.05
C GLU A 193 -9.37 -0.73 28.46
N ILE A 194 -9.58 -0.50 27.18
CA ILE A 194 -10.78 -0.90 26.46
C ILE A 194 -10.40 -1.88 25.35
N ASP A 195 -10.91 -3.10 25.44
CA ASP A 195 -10.87 -4.03 24.31
C ASP A 195 -11.73 -3.47 23.17
N VAL A 196 -11.07 -3.09 22.08
CA VAL A 196 -11.70 -2.44 20.93
C VAL A 196 -12.72 -3.33 20.25
N ASP A 197 -12.42 -4.63 20.16
CA ASP A 197 -13.24 -5.60 19.46
C ASP A 197 -14.54 -5.91 20.21
N GLY A 198 -14.48 -6.00 21.54
CA GLY A 198 -15.62 -6.21 22.39
C GLY A 198 -16.43 -4.93 22.67
N PHE A 199 -15.81 -3.76 22.61
CA PHE A 199 -16.46 -2.50 22.95
C PHE A 199 -17.44 -2.01 21.88
N VAL A 200 -17.06 -2.05 20.59
CA VAL A 200 -17.89 -1.57 19.49
C VAL A 200 -17.85 -2.51 18.28
N GLY A 201 -19.02 -2.88 17.76
CA GLY A 201 -19.13 -3.68 16.54
C GLY A 201 -18.77 -2.90 15.27
N VAL A 202 -18.37 -3.63 14.23
CA VAL A 202 -18.09 -3.08 12.91
C VAL A 202 -19.37 -2.55 12.26
N LYS A 203 -19.34 -1.32 11.74
CA LYS A 203 -20.46 -0.64 11.08
C LYS A 203 -19.96 0.08 9.82
N SER A 204 -20.84 0.82 9.14
CA SER A 204 -20.44 1.68 8.04
C SER A 204 -19.48 2.79 8.49
N HIS A 205 -18.58 3.23 7.59
CA HIS A 205 -17.67 4.36 7.83
C HIS A 205 -18.39 5.66 8.25
N ARG A 206 -19.68 5.81 7.91
CA ARG A 206 -20.53 6.96 8.29
C ARG A 206 -21.15 6.84 9.68
N ALA A 207 -21.05 5.69 10.34
CA ALA A 207 -21.63 5.51 11.65
C ALA A 207 -20.88 6.33 12.70
N LYS A 208 -21.61 6.92 13.66
CA LYS A 208 -21.05 7.76 14.72
C LYS A 208 -20.16 6.99 15.71
N GLY A 209 -20.39 5.73 15.92
CA GLY A 209 -19.64 4.95 16.91
C GLY A 209 -20.26 5.01 18.31
N LYS A 210 -19.46 4.59 19.32
CA LYS A 210 -19.88 4.52 20.73
C LYS A 210 -19.02 5.47 21.56
N ARG A 211 -19.67 6.23 22.44
CA ARG A 211 -18.96 7.14 23.36
C ARG A 211 -18.09 6.36 24.31
N LEU A 212 -16.86 6.80 24.48
CA LEU A 212 -15.84 6.16 25.33
C LEU A 212 -16.10 6.45 26.82
N THR A 213 -16.14 7.73 27.16
CA THR A 213 -16.27 8.17 28.55
C THR A 213 -17.01 9.50 28.65
N THR A 214 -17.41 9.88 29.85
CA THR A 214 -17.96 11.19 30.20
C THR A 214 -16.95 12.08 30.93
N TYR A 215 -15.76 11.54 31.20
CA TYR A 215 -14.70 12.24 31.91
C TYR A 215 -13.74 12.94 30.95
N ASP A 216 -13.01 13.94 31.44
CA ASP A 216 -11.99 14.62 30.68
C ASP A 216 -10.79 13.71 30.47
N VAL A 217 -10.42 13.47 29.21
CA VAL A 217 -9.35 12.59 28.80
C VAL A 217 -8.06 13.39 28.62
N ALA A 218 -6.98 12.94 29.23
CA ALA A 218 -5.65 13.51 29.07
C ALA A 218 -4.92 12.92 27.83
N THR A 219 -4.90 11.59 27.74
CA THR A 219 -4.30 10.88 26.61
C THR A 219 -5.21 9.73 26.16
N LEU A 220 -5.15 9.43 24.86
CA LEU A 220 -5.86 8.34 24.26
C LEU A 220 -4.97 7.75 23.18
N ALA A 221 -4.62 6.46 23.29
CA ALA A 221 -3.76 5.77 22.36
C ALA A 221 -4.16 4.30 22.19
N PHE A 222 -3.98 3.77 20.98
CA PHE A 222 -4.06 2.33 20.75
C PHE A 222 -2.76 1.66 21.17
N VAL A 223 -2.88 0.54 21.85
CA VAL A 223 -1.79 -0.41 22.12
C VAL A 223 -2.09 -1.64 21.28
N GLU A 224 -1.19 -1.94 20.36
CA GLU A 224 -1.28 -3.10 19.50
C GLU A 224 -0.70 -4.32 20.23
N PRO A 225 -1.30 -5.51 20.12
CA PRO A 225 -0.74 -6.73 20.66
C PRO A 225 0.63 -6.99 20.02
N GLU A 226 1.60 -7.46 20.82
CA GLU A 226 2.86 -7.90 20.26
C GLU A 226 2.60 -9.02 19.24
N PRO A 227 3.29 -9.01 18.08
CA PRO A 227 3.15 -10.08 17.10
C PRO A 227 3.48 -11.40 17.76
N SER A 228 2.46 -12.25 17.95
CA SER A 228 2.68 -13.64 18.36
C SER A 228 3.54 -14.28 17.27
N GLY A 229 4.72 -14.78 17.65
CA GLY A 229 5.80 -15.19 16.75
C GLY A 229 5.51 -16.37 15.79
N GLU A 230 4.26 -16.57 15.37
CA GLU A 230 3.84 -17.61 14.42
C GLU A 230 3.74 -17.12 12.96
N ASP A 231 3.78 -15.80 12.71
CA ASP A 231 3.73 -15.22 11.36
C ASP A 231 5.08 -14.61 10.88
N ALA A 232 6.20 -14.99 11.49
CA ALA A 232 7.50 -14.69 10.91
C ALA A 232 7.64 -15.46 9.59
N PRO A 233 7.92 -14.81 8.44
CA PRO A 233 8.20 -15.54 7.21
C PRO A 233 9.40 -16.44 7.52
N ASN A 234 9.20 -17.74 7.33
CA ASN A 234 10.17 -18.81 7.48
C ASN A 234 11.38 -18.51 6.57
N GLY A 235 12.29 -17.67 7.08
CA GLY A 235 13.61 -17.49 6.53
C GLY A 235 14.37 -18.78 6.80
N SER A 236 14.67 -19.54 5.76
CA SER A 236 15.53 -20.69 5.80
C SER A 236 16.77 -20.37 6.64
N GLU A 237 16.86 -21.00 7.79
CA GLU A 237 18.12 -21.12 8.53
C GLU A 237 19.09 -21.90 7.62
N GLY A 238 19.86 -21.15 6.84
CA GLY A 238 21.08 -21.67 6.28
C GLY A 238 22.04 -21.86 7.45
N ASP A 239 22.31 -23.11 7.77
CA ASP A 239 23.40 -23.53 8.64
C ASP A 239 24.68 -22.89 8.13
N PHE A 240 25.07 -21.77 8.72
CA PHE A 240 26.40 -21.21 8.59
C PHE A 240 27.26 -21.85 9.68
N ASP A 241 27.89 -22.96 9.30
CA ASP A 241 28.97 -23.59 10.04
C ASP A 241 30.08 -22.55 10.19
N LEU A 242 30.24 -22.01 11.41
CA LEU A 242 31.36 -21.16 11.80
C LEU A 242 32.57 -22.05 12.00
N PRO A 243 33.67 -21.88 11.28
CA PRO A 243 34.89 -22.60 11.56
C PRO A 243 35.46 -22.19 12.94
N GLU A 244 35.76 -23.20 13.73
CA GLU A 244 36.37 -23.10 15.05
C GLU A 244 37.63 -22.20 15.04
N THR A 245 37.67 -21.34 16.04
CA THR A 245 38.78 -20.58 16.58
C THR A 245 40.19 -20.94 16.07
N MET A 246 40.77 -20.06 15.26
CA MET A 246 42.23 -19.91 15.17
C MET A 246 42.69 -18.85 16.16
N THR A 247 43.38 -19.29 17.22
CA THR A 247 44.18 -18.45 18.06
C THR A 247 45.42 -18.01 17.26
N VAL A 248 45.55 -16.73 17.00
CA VAL A 248 46.79 -16.15 16.47
C VAL A 248 47.48 -15.41 17.61
N GLU A 249 48.60 -15.97 18.05
CA GLU A 249 49.58 -15.29 18.93
C GLU A 249 50.16 -14.08 18.21
N GLY A 250 50.45 -13.05 18.99
CA GLY A 250 50.80 -11.71 18.55
C GLY A 250 52.04 -11.58 17.65
N THR A 251 51.96 -10.57 16.82
CA THR A 251 53.13 -9.77 16.42
C THR A 251 52.66 -8.34 16.16
N ASP A 252 53.26 -7.40 16.89
CA ASP A 252 53.18 -5.97 16.68
C ASP A 252 53.66 -5.62 15.27
N ALA A 253 52.78 -5.04 14.46
CA ALA A 253 53.15 -4.37 13.22
C ALA A 253 52.42 -3.02 13.16
N GLU A 254 53.15 -1.96 13.39
CA GLU A 254 52.77 -0.58 13.13
C GLU A 254 52.44 -0.41 11.63
N PHE A 255 51.21 0.01 11.34
CA PHE A 255 50.84 0.39 9.99
C PHE A 255 50.85 1.92 9.90
N GLU A 256 51.89 2.45 9.27
CA GLU A 256 51.97 3.84 8.80
C GLU A 256 51.06 4.01 7.58
N ILE A 257 50.04 4.91 7.71
CA ILE A 257 49.19 5.32 6.62
C ILE A 257 49.84 6.51 5.92
N GLU A 258 50.49 6.25 4.77
CA GLU A 258 50.88 7.32 3.85
C GLU A 258 49.64 7.95 3.17
N ARG A 259 49.46 9.25 3.39
CA ARG A 259 48.48 10.07 2.65
C ARG A 259 49.06 10.47 1.30
N PRO A 260 48.39 10.27 0.17
CA PRO A 260 48.84 10.83 -1.10
C PRO A 260 48.64 12.36 -1.10
N LYS A 261 49.71 13.05 -1.50
CA LYS A 261 49.70 14.49 -1.77
C LYS A 261 48.87 14.73 -3.03
N GLY A 262 47.78 15.46 -2.92
CA GLY A 262 47.01 15.95 -4.04
C GLY A 262 47.55 17.25 -4.53
N ASP A 263 47.76 17.32 -5.85
CA ASP A 263 48.03 18.55 -6.58
C ASP A 263 46.76 19.38 -6.70
N THR A 264 46.88 20.64 -6.26
CA THR A 264 45.87 21.68 -6.47
C THR A 264 46.07 22.30 -7.84
N GLU A 265 45.20 21.99 -8.78
CA GLU A 265 44.98 22.84 -9.96
C GLU A 265 43.78 23.75 -9.74
N GLU A 266 44.06 25.05 -9.65
CA GLU A 266 43.05 26.09 -9.68
C GLU A 266 42.47 26.21 -11.09
N VAL A 267 41.16 25.93 -11.21
CA VAL A 267 40.41 26.26 -12.43
C VAL A 267 39.74 27.62 -12.22
N ILE A 268 40.33 28.63 -12.87
CA ILE A 268 39.73 29.96 -13.00
C ILE A 268 38.55 29.83 -13.97
N VAL A 269 37.31 30.01 -13.46
CA VAL A 269 36.11 30.15 -14.29
C VAL A 269 35.89 31.62 -14.56
N ASP A 270 36.07 31.98 -15.82
CA ASP A 270 35.83 33.31 -16.38
C ASP A 270 34.31 33.55 -16.51
N THR A 271 33.80 34.53 -15.77
CA THR A 271 32.39 34.96 -15.77
C THR A 271 32.21 36.16 -16.69
N GLU A 272 32.21 35.94 -17.99
CA GLU A 272 31.64 36.89 -18.96
C GLU A 272 31.13 36.17 -20.20
N GLN A 273 29.82 36.27 -20.38
CA GLN A 273 28.98 36.07 -21.56
C GLN A 273 27.80 35.15 -21.35
N LEU A 274 26.68 35.73 -20.97
CA LEU A 274 25.36 35.30 -21.42
C LEU A 274 24.34 36.41 -21.22
N ASN A 275 24.42 37.41 -22.07
CA ASN A 275 23.27 38.18 -22.54
C ASN A 275 23.09 37.75 -24.00
N LEU A 276 21.87 37.32 -24.33
CA LEU A 276 21.16 37.53 -25.59
C LEU A 276 20.27 36.33 -25.97
N PHE A 277 19.01 36.65 -26.02
CA PHE A 277 17.83 36.03 -26.59
C PHE A 277 16.95 35.23 -25.63
#